data_d995e2ec541b0cf7bdf1bb8c16092bd4
#
_entry.id   d995e2ec541b0cf7bdf1bb8c16092bd4
#
_cell.length_a   1.000
_cell.length_b   1.000
_cell.length_c   1.000
_cell.angle_alpha   90.00
_cell.angle_beta   90.00
_cell.angle_gamma   90.00
#
_symmetry.space_group_name_H-M   'P 1'
#
loop_
_entity.id
_entity.type
_entity.pdbx_description
1 polymer ?
#
loop_
_entity_poly.entity_id
_entity_poly.type
_entity_poly.pdbx_seq_one_letter_code
_entity_poly.pdbx_strand_id
1 'polypeptide(L)'
;MLEKALTEDPGNVEIQVALAALLMRGVQMVWLSPAEREPAETKAGALLQQTLRAKPNYIPAHEAYCRFLSATNQFRASLVACARALSFDPWNGIALFHVGLAQIRTGRFEDALATFRQADRFDTPQVSRWTWMIGAGWANLLMGRAEDAVPWLQKSIAITSASGRTHMLLAAAYQQLGKTEEAREAMEKARELRPGSAYRNVPPPQKNSSQAYLDASERIMQLMVAAGLPES
;
A
#
# COMPACT_ATOMS: atom_id res chain seq x y z
N MET A 1 14.44 -11.57 -20.20
CA MET A 1 15.24 -10.43 -20.73
C MET A 1 16.13 -9.82 -19.65
N LEU A 2 15.63 -9.27 -18.54
CA LEU A 2 16.46 -8.65 -17.48
C LEU A 2 17.44 -9.63 -16.82
N GLU A 3 17.05 -10.88 -16.59
CA GLU A 3 17.96 -11.89 -16.02
C GLU A 3 19.14 -12.20 -16.95
N LYS A 4 18.91 -12.28 -18.26
CA LYS A 4 19.98 -12.45 -19.23
C LYS A 4 20.92 -11.25 -19.24
N ALA A 5 20.36 -10.03 -19.26
CA ALA A 5 21.16 -8.80 -19.19
C ALA A 5 22.00 -8.72 -17.90
N LEU A 6 21.44 -9.16 -16.76
CA LEU A 6 22.17 -9.21 -15.49
C LEU A 6 23.29 -10.27 -15.50
N THR A 7 23.14 -11.36 -16.28
CA THR A 7 24.21 -12.36 -16.47
C THR A 7 25.36 -11.80 -17.28
N GLU A 8 25.06 -10.94 -18.27
CA GLU A 8 26.07 -10.27 -19.12
C GLU A 8 26.79 -9.13 -18.39
N ASP A 9 26.06 -8.39 -17.53
CA ASP A 9 26.60 -7.29 -16.71
C ASP A 9 26.08 -7.38 -15.25
N PRO A 10 26.68 -8.26 -14.42
CA PRO A 10 26.24 -8.49 -13.05
C PRO A 10 26.33 -7.27 -12.12
N GLY A 11 27.20 -6.31 -12.45
CA GLY A 11 27.44 -5.08 -11.69
C GLY A 11 26.46 -3.95 -11.99
N ASN A 12 25.60 -4.11 -12.99
CA ASN A 12 24.70 -3.06 -13.46
C ASN A 12 23.57 -2.79 -12.46
N VAL A 13 23.69 -1.70 -11.74
CA VAL A 13 22.73 -1.33 -10.68
C VAL A 13 21.35 -1.01 -11.20
N GLU A 14 21.22 -0.51 -12.42
CA GLU A 14 19.94 -0.20 -13.05
C GLU A 14 19.18 -1.48 -13.38
N ILE A 15 19.89 -2.48 -13.95
CA ILE A 15 19.32 -3.80 -14.21
C ILE A 15 18.94 -4.50 -12.89
N GLN A 16 19.79 -4.41 -11.85
CA GLN A 16 19.49 -4.97 -10.53
C GLN A 16 18.21 -4.41 -9.95
N VAL A 17 18.03 -3.07 -9.95
CA VAL A 17 16.82 -2.41 -9.44
C VAL A 17 15.60 -2.75 -10.29
N ALA A 18 15.72 -2.74 -11.62
CA ALA A 18 14.63 -3.08 -12.53
C ALA A 18 14.16 -4.53 -12.35
N LEU A 19 15.10 -5.47 -12.19
CA LEU A 19 14.76 -6.89 -11.95
C LEU A 19 14.08 -7.06 -10.58
N ALA A 20 14.60 -6.44 -9.53
CA ALA A 20 13.98 -6.46 -8.21
C ALA A 20 12.54 -5.91 -8.24
N ALA A 21 12.32 -4.80 -8.92
CA ALA A 21 10.98 -4.20 -9.09
C ALA A 21 10.02 -5.14 -9.85
N LEU A 22 10.51 -5.81 -10.91
CA LEU A 22 9.73 -6.78 -11.68
C LEU A 22 9.33 -8.00 -10.82
N LEU A 23 10.27 -8.56 -10.06
CA LEU A 23 10.01 -9.69 -9.16
C LEU A 23 8.94 -9.33 -8.13
N MET A 24 9.07 -8.17 -7.48
CA MET A 24 8.08 -7.69 -6.51
C MET A 24 6.72 -7.41 -7.13
N ARG A 25 6.69 -6.94 -8.37
CA ARG A 25 5.43 -6.79 -9.10
C ARG A 25 4.77 -8.13 -9.36
N GLY A 26 5.53 -9.16 -9.73
CA GLY A 26 5.03 -10.52 -9.88
C GLY A 26 4.39 -11.08 -8.61
N VAL A 27 5.01 -10.82 -7.45
CA VAL A 27 4.45 -11.17 -6.13
C VAL A 27 3.14 -10.42 -5.87
N GLN A 28 3.12 -9.10 -6.04
CA GLN A 28 1.97 -8.25 -5.74
C GLN A 28 0.76 -8.50 -6.65
N MET A 29 1.00 -8.78 -7.94
CA MET A 29 -0.03 -9.04 -8.93
C MET A 29 -0.46 -10.51 -8.99
N VAL A 30 0.10 -11.34 -8.09
CA VAL A 30 -0.21 -12.79 -8.02
C VAL A 30 0.11 -13.54 -9.33
N TRP A 31 1.09 -13.05 -10.10
CA TRP A 31 1.59 -13.75 -11.30
C TRP A 31 2.50 -14.93 -10.95
N LEU A 32 3.08 -14.91 -9.75
CA LEU A 32 3.93 -15.99 -9.23
C LEU A 32 3.10 -16.94 -8.38
N SER A 33 3.34 -18.22 -8.54
CA SER A 33 2.79 -19.25 -7.67
C SER A 33 3.28 -19.09 -6.22
N PRO A 34 2.60 -19.62 -5.22
CA PRO A 34 3.05 -19.57 -3.83
C PRO A 34 4.50 -20.06 -3.63
N ALA A 35 4.93 -21.08 -4.39
CA ALA A 35 6.29 -21.64 -4.32
C ALA A 35 7.37 -20.70 -4.91
N GLU A 36 6.98 -19.81 -5.83
CA GLU A 36 7.90 -18.87 -6.48
C GLU A 36 8.04 -17.55 -5.73
N ARG A 37 7.09 -17.23 -4.82
CA ARG A 37 7.06 -15.93 -4.12
C ARG A 37 8.26 -15.72 -3.21
N GLU A 38 8.55 -16.66 -2.32
CA GLU A 38 9.66 -16.54 -1.37
C GLU A 38 11.03 -16.44 -2.06
N PRO A 39 11.35 -17.28 -3.08
CA PRO A 39 12.55 -17.09 -3.89
C PRO A 39 12.62 -15.73 -4.58
N ALA A 40 11.51 -15.24 -5.13
CA ALA A 40 11.47 -13.94 -5.79
C ALA A 40 11.70 -12.78 -4.80
N GLU A 41 11.09 -12.82 -3.62
CA GLU A 41 11.32 -11.85 -2.55
C GLU A 41 12.78 -11.85 -2.09
N THR A 42 13.35 -13.04 -1.86
CA THR A 42 14.74 -13.21 -1.46
C THR A 42 15.70 -12.63 -2.51
N LYS A 43 15.49 -12.97 -3.77
CA LYS A 43 16.30 -12.45 -4.89
C LYS A 43 16.18 -10.94 -5.02
N ALA A 44 14.96 -10.40 -4.94
CA ALA A 44 14.75 -8.96 -5.01
C ALA A 44 15.45 -8.21 -3.88
N GLY A 45 15.35 -8.70 -2.64
CA GLY A 45 16.02 -8.13 -1.48
C GLY A 45 17.55 -8.15 -1.62
N ALA A 46 18.12 -9.26 -2.08
CA ALA A 46 19.56 -9.40 -2.31
C ALA A 46 20.08 -8.42 -3.36
N LEU A 47 19.39 -8.29 -4.49
CA LEU A 47 19.74 -7.35 -5.56
C LEU A 47 19.75 -5.90 -5.07
N LEU A 48 18.70 -5.49 -4.33
CA LEU A 48 18.61 -4.12 -3.79
C LEU A 48 19.70 -3.83 -2.76
N GLN A 49 20.01 -4.79 -1.88
CA GLN A 49 21.10 -4.63 -0.92
C GLN A 49 22.46 -4.58 -1.61
N GLN A 50 22.69 -5.40 -2.66
CA GLN A 50 23.91 -5.36 -3.46
C GLN A 50 24.06 -4.00 -4.14
N THR A 51 23.01 -3.48 -4.77
CA THR A 51 23.00 -2.16 -5.38
C THR A 51 23.34 -1.06 -4.38
N LEU A 52 22.74 -1.07 -3.19
CA LEU A 52 22.98 -0.06 -2.16
C LEU A 52 24.40 -0.13 -1.56
N ARG A 53 25.03 -1.32 -1.55
CA ARG A 53 26.47 -1.45 -1.20
C ARG A 53 27.37 -0.87 -2.29
N ALA A 54 27.06 -1.13 -3.55
CA ALA A 54 27.85 -0.65 -4.69
C ALA A 54 27.70 0.84 -4.93
N LYS A 55 26.47 1.37 -4.78
CA LYS A 55 26.13 2.80 -4.95
C LYS A 55 25.24 3.30 -3.79
N PRO A 56 25.83 3.70 -2.65
CA PRO A 56 25.09 4.07 -1.44
C PRO A 56 24.13 5.26 -1.59
N ASN A 57 24.33 6.10 -2.61
CA ASN A 57 23.50 7.29 -2.86
C ASN A 57 22.62 7.14 -4.12
N TYR A 58 22.40 5.91 -4.59
CA TYR A 58 21.56 5.68 -5.76
C TYR A 58 20.07 5.74 -5.38
N ILE A 59 19.44 6.87 -5.65
CA ILE A 59 18.05 7.18 -5.25
C ILE A 59 17.05 6.09 -5.67
N PRO A 60 17.06 5.59 -6.93
CA PRO A 60 16.12 4.54 -7.33
C PRO A 60 16.21 3.26 -6.50
N ALA A 61 17.41 2.91 -6.00
CA ALA A 61 17.57 1.74 -5.13
C ALA A 61 16.99 1.97 -3.73
N HIS A 62 17.13 3.18 -3.16
CA HIS A 62 16.52 3.52 -1.88
C HIS A 62 14.98 3.48 -1.97
N GLU A 63 14.42 4.02 -3.03
CA GLU A 63 12.97 3.97 -3.29
C GLU A 63 12.48 2.53 -3.44
N ALA A 64 13.16 1.74 -4.28
CA ALA A 64 12.80 0.34 -4.51
C ALA A 64 12.93 -0.49 -3.23
N TYR A 65 13.94 -0.22 -2.39
CA TYR A 65 14.16 -0.92 -1.12
C TYR A 65 13.11 -0.54 -0.07
N CYS A 66 12.71 0.74 0.00
CA CYS A 66 11.60 1.21 0.81
C CYS A 66 10.30 0.44 0.47
N ARG A 67 9.97 0.35 -0.81
CA ARG A 67 8.81 -0.41 -1.32
C ARG A 67 8.90 -1.90 -1.00
N PHE A 68 10.06 -2.51 -1.23
CA PHE A 68 10.32 -3.92 -0.96
C PHE A 68 10.05 -4.26 0.50
N LEU A 69 10.63 -3.50 1.43
CA LEU A 69 10.44 -3.72 2.87
C LEU A 69 8.97 -3.56 3.31
N SER A 70 8.28 -2.57 2.74
CA SER A 70 6.85 -2.39 2.98
C SER A 70 6.02 -3.58 2.45
N ALA A 71 6.31 -4.04 1.24
CA ALA A 71 5.60 -5.16 0.60
C ALA A 71 5.84 -6.51 1.30
N THR A 72 7.02 -6.69 1.91
CA THR A 72 7.38 -7.89 2.68
C THR A 72 7.04 -7.78 4.18
N ASN A 73 6.19 -6.82 4.54
CA ASN A 73 5.73 -6.57 5.92
C ASN A 73 6.85 -6.26 6.93
N GLN A 74 7.97 -5.72 6.48
CA GLN A 74 9.08 -5.27 7.31
C GLN A 74 8.92 -3.76 7.65
N PHE A 75 7.79 -3.40 8.27
CA PHE A 75 7.34 -2.01 8.38
C PHE A 75 8.31 -1.07 9.09
N ARG A 76 8.96 -1.51 10.19
CA ARG A 76 9.97 -0.69 10.90
C ARG A 76 11.19 -0.42 10.04
N ALA A 77 11.70 -1.43 9.35
CA ALA A 77 12.83 -1.28 8.42
C ALA A 77 12.43 -0.43 7.21
N SER A 78 11.20 -0.57 6.72
CA SER A 78 10.65 0.29 5.65
C SER A 78 10.67 1.76 6.03
N LEU A 79 10.27 2.14 7.27
CA LEU A 79 10.34 3.54 7.72
C LEU A 79 11.75 4.12 7.62
N VAL A 80 12.78 3.35 8.00
CA VAL A 80 14.18 3.78 7.91
C VAL A 80 14.62 3.94 6.44
N ALA A 81 14.31 2.95 5.60
CA ALA A 81 14.69 2.99 4.19
C ALA A 81 13.97 4.11 3.43
N CYS A 82 12.68 4.33 3.71
CA CYS A 82 11.90 5.42 3.11
C CYS A 82 12.41 6.80 3.59
N ALA A 83 12.76 6.94 4.87
CA ALA A 83 13.37 8.18 5.38
C ALA A 83 14.68 8.50 4.66
N ARG A 84 15.46 7.47 4.30
CA ARG A 84 16.66 7.65 3.48
C ARG A 84 16.33 8.11 2.06
N ALA A 85 15.33 7.52 1.40
CA ALA A 85 14.86 7.99 0.09
C ALA A 85 14.40 9.47 0.16
N LEU A 86 13.62 9.83 1.19
CA LEU A 86 13.14 11.20 1.41
C LEU A 86 14.24 12.20 1.77
N SER A 87 15.39 11.75 2.27
CA SER A 87 16.54 12.65 2.51
C SER A 87 17.19 13.14 1.21
N PHE A 88 17.00 12.44 0.09
CA PHE A 88 17.44 12.86 -1.24
C PHE A 88 16.35 13.61 -2.00
N ASP A 89 15.11 13.14 -1.89
CA ASP A 89 13.94 13.75 -2.50
C ASP A 89 12.79 13.81 -1.48
N PRO A 90 12.66 14.93 -0.73
CA PRO A 90 11.63 15.10 0.29
C PRO A 90 10.19 15.01 -0.24
N TRP A 91 10.03 15.09 -1.55
CA TRP A 91 8.75 15.10 -2.25
C TRP A 91 8.45 13.79 -2.98
N ASN A 92 9.27 12.77 -2.78
CA ASN A 92 9.06 11.47 -3.39
C ASN A 92 7.72 10.85 -2.94
N GLY A 93 6.72 10.95 -3.79
CA GLY A 93 5.36 10.49 -3.48
C GLY A 93 5.27 8.99 -3.18
N ILE A 94 6.14 8.17 -3.81
CA ILE A 94 6.21 6.72 -3.55
C ILE A 94 6.75 6.47 -2.15
N ALA A 95 7.84 7.12 -1.77
CA ALA A 95 8.41 7.01 -0.44
C ALA A 95 7.43 7.49 0.64
N LEU A 96 6.78 8.65 0.45
CA LEU A 96 5.75 9.17 1.35
C LEU A 96 4.58 8.18 1.50
N PHE A 97 4.11 7.57 0.40
CA PHE A 97 3.06 6.56 0.45
C PHE A 97 3.46 5.36 1.31
N HIS A 98 4.67 4.83 1.14
CA HIS A 98 5.15 3.69 1.92
C HIS A 98 5.44 4.04 3.38
N VAL A 99 5.87 5.27 3.68
CA VAL A 99 5.93 5.79 5.07
C VAL A 99 4.55 5.74 5.71
N GLY A 100 3.54 6.33 5.06
CA GLY A 100 2.17 6.33 5.56
C GLY A 100 1.62 4.92 5.78
N LEU A 101 1.87 3.98 4.85
CA LEU A 101 1.50 2.57 5.02
C LEU A 101 2.18 1.93 6.23
N ALA A 102 3.49 2.12 6.39
CA ALA A 102 4.24 1.56 7.50
C ALA A 102 3.79 2.15 8.85
N GLN A 103 3.46 3.45 8.88
CA GLN A 103 2.87 4.11 10.05
C GLN A 103 1.50 3.51 10.39
N ILE A 104 0.62 3.28 9.40
CA ILE A 104 -0.66 2.56 9.61
C ILE A 104 -0.40 1.19 10.26
N ARG A 105 0.48 0.37 9.67
CA ARG A 105 0.76 -0.99 10.16
C ARG A 105 1.35 -1.02 11.56
N THR A 106 2.07 0.01 11.93
CA THR A 106 2.65 0.17 13.28
C THR A 106 1.73 0.88 14.27
N GLY A 107 0.48 1.20 13.89
CA GLY A 107 -0.53 1.82 14.75
C GLY A 107 -0.40 3.34 14.90
N ARG A 108 0.44 3.99 14.09
CA ARG A 108 0.70 5.43 14.11
C ARG A 108 -0.23 6.15 13.13
N PHE A 109 -1.54 6.11 13.38
CA PHE A 109 -2.55 6.53 12.40
C PHE A 109 -2.56 8.04 12.16
N GLU A 110 -2.34 8.85 13.20
CA GLU A 110 -2.24 10.32 13.06
C GLU A 110 -1.01 10.72 12.22
N ASP A 111 0.13 10.06 12.46
CA ASP A 111 1.33 10.31 11.67
C ASP A 111 1.13 9.91 10.20
N ALA A 112 0.43 8.80 9.97
CA ALA A 112 0.10 8.36 8.61
C ALA A 112 -0.79 9.38 7.90
N LEU A 113 -1.82 9.90 8.57
CA LEU A 113 -2.68 10.94 8.03
C LEU A 113 -1.89 12.21 7.70
N ALA A 114 -0.98 12.64 8.59
CA ALA A 114 -0.10 13.78 8.33
C ALA A 114 0.80 13.56 7.10
N THR A 115 1.37 12.34 6.96
CA THR A 115 2.20 11.96 5.82
C THR A 115 1.40 11.97 4.51
N PHE A 116 0.18 11.42 4.48
CA PHE A 116 -0.66 11.45 3.28
C PHE A 116 -1.12 12.86 2.92
N ARG A 117 -1.41 13.71 3.91
CA ARG A 117 -1.70 15.14 3.69
C ARG A 117 -0.48 15.88 3.13
N GLN A 118 0.71 15.56 3.59
CA GLN A 118 1.95 16.11 3.02
C GLN A 118 2.09 15.70 1.55
N ALA A 119 1.89 14.43 1.22
CA ALA A 119 1.95 13.94 -0.15
C ALA A 119 0.92 14.61 -1.08
N ASP A 120 -0.27 14.97 -0.57
CA ASP A 120 -1.32 15.63 -1.36
C ASP A 120 -1.07 17.13 -1.61
N ARG A 121 -0.15 17.77 -0.88
CA ARG A 121 0.16 19.20 -1.07
C ARG A 121 0.86 19.51 -2.39
N PHE A 122 1.43 18.49 -3.04
CA PHE A 122 2.13 18.67 -4.31
C PHE A 122 1.17 18.48 -5.46
N ASP A 123 0.89 19.54 -6.17
CA ASP A 123 0.06 19.59 -7.37
C ASP A 123 0.76 18.99 -8.60
N THR A 124 1.67 18.05 -8.36
CA THR A 124 2.28 17.28 -9.44
C THR A 124 1.26 16.28 -9.97
N PRO A 125 1.05 16.20 -11.29
CA PRO A 125 0.20 15.22 -11.91
C PRO A 125 0.84 13.83 -11.76
N GLN A 126 0.67 13.23 -10.60
CA GLN A 126 1.15 11.88 -10.35
C GLN A 126 -0.01 10.90 -10.54
N VAL A 127 0.22 9.95 -11.43
CA VAL A 127 -0.69 8.82 -11.71
C VAL A 127 -1.12 8.09 -10.43
N SER A 128 -0.38 8.26 -9.34
CA SER A 128 -0.60 7.61 -8.06
C SER A 128 -1.32 8.47 -7.01
N ARG A 129 -1.77 9.69 -7.33
CA ARG A 129 -2.38 10.61 -6.35
C ARG A 129 -3.57 9.99 -5.59
N TRP A 130 -4.35 9.16 -6.25
CA TRP A 130 -5.46 8.44 -5.63
C TRP A 130 -5.01 7.53 -4.47
N THR A 131 -3.75 7.05 -4.47
CA THR A 131 -3.26 6.11 -3.45
C THR A 131 -3.06 6.75 -2.08
N TRP A 132 -2.58 7.98 -2.00
CA TRP A 132 -2.50 8.66 -0.70
C TRP A 132 -3.84 9.22 -0.25
N MET A 133 -4.77 9.50 -1.16
CA MET A 133 -6.14 9.83 -0.79
C MET A 133 -6.86 8.63 -0.15
N ILE A 134 -6.72 7.43 -0.72
CA ILE A 134 -7.23 6.21 -0.07
C ILE A 134 -6.50 5.96 1.26
N GLY A 135 -5.19 6.24 1.34
CA GLY A 135 -4.42 6.14 2.57
C GLY A 135 -4.92 7.06 3.67
N ALA A 136 -5.21 8.33 3.35
CA ALA A 136 -5.77 9.30 4.29
C ALA A 136 -7.18 8.91 4.77
N GLY A 137 -8.04 8.47 3.86
CA GLY A 137 -9.36 7.94 4.19
C GLY A 137 -9.28 6.72 5.10
N TRP A 138 -8.37 5.80 4.81
CA TRP A 138 -8.16 4.61 5.63
C TRP A 138 -7.61 4.95 7.02
N ALA A 139 -6.64 5.87 7.13
CA ALA A 139 -6.12 6.32 8.42
C ALA A 139 -7.24 6.91 9.30
N ASN A 140 -8.13 7.74 8.72
CA ASN A 140 -9.29 8.28 9.43
C ASN A 140 -10.24 7.15 9.89
N LEU A 141 -10.55 6.16 9.05
CA LEU A 141 -11.38 5.01 9.45
C LEU A 141 -10.77 4.19 10.59
N LEU A 142 -9.45 3.96 10.56
CA LEU A 142 -8.75 3.25 11.64
C LEU A 142 -8.85 4.00 12.97
N MET A 143 -8.95 5.32 12.94
CA MET A 143 -9.20 6.19 14.11
C MET A 143 -10.70 6.32 14.47
N GLY A 144 -11.60 5.69 13.72
CA GLY A 144 -13.05 5.80 13.93
C GLY A 144 -13.67 7.12 13.43
N ARG A 145 -12.96 7.89 12.60
CA ARG A 145 -13.40 9.20 12.07
C ARG A 145 -14.01 9.06 10.68
N ALA A 146 -15.18 8.41 10.61
CA ALA A 146 -15.81 8.12 9.33
C ALA A 146 -16.24 9.38 8.56
N GLU A 147 -16.69 10.43 9.25
CA GLU A 147 -17.03 11.73 8.63
C GLU A 147 -15.83 12.33 7.88
N ASP A 148 -14.62 12.27 8.48
CA ASP A 148 -13.40 12.75 7.87
C ASP A 148 -12.86 11.80 6.77
N ALA A 149 -13.18 10.51 6.84
CA ALA A 149 -12.74 9.52 5.86
C ALA A 149 -13.47 9.67 4.51
N VAL A 150 -14.78 9.91 4.52
CA VAL A 150 -15.63 9.98 3.32
C VAL A 150 -15.08 10.95 2.27
N PRO A 151 -14.77 12.22 2.56
CA PRO A 151 -14.30 13.15 1.53
C PRO A 151 -12.95 12.71 0.90
N TRP A 152 -12.05 12.08 1.64
CA TRP A 152 -10.81 11.54 1.09
C TRP A 152 -11.05 10.38 0.14
N LEU A 153 -11.93 9.45 0.51
CA LEU A 153 -12.28 8.30 -0.31
C LEU A 153 -13.02 8.72 -1.59
N GLN A 154 -13.93 9.69 -1.50
CA GLN A 154 -14.60 10.28 -2.65
C GLN A 154 -13.63 10.97 -3.62
N LYS A 155 -12.66 11.75 -3.11
CA LYS A 155 -11.58 12.33 -3.93
C LYS A 155 -10.76 11.26 -4.64
N SER A 156 -10.44 10.14 -3.97
CA SER A 156 -9.76 9.01 -4.59
C SER A 156 -10.57 8.42 -5.74
N ILE A 157 -11.87 8.21 -5.56
CA ILE A 157 -12.79 7.69 -6.58
C ILE A 157 -12.92 8.65 -7.76
N ALA A 158 -12.92 9.96 -7.51
CA ALA A 158 -12.97 10.97 -8.58
C ALA A 158 -11.74 10.94 -9.51
N ILE A 159 -10.57 10.50 -9.00
CA ILE A 159 -9.37 10.31 -9.82
C ILE A 159 -9.41 8.95 -10.53
N THR A 160 -9.84 7.90 -9.85
CA THR A 160 -10.01 6.56 -10.42
C THR A 160 -11.16 5.82 -9.78
N SER A 161 -12.20 5.57 -10.57
CA SER A 161 -13.35 4.77 -10.14
C SER A 161 -13.06 3.26 -10.12
N ALA A 162 -11.93 2.83 -10.67
CA ALA A 162 -11.59 1.41 -10.82
C ALA A 162 -11.05 0.74 -9.55
N SER A 163 -10.90 1.49 -8.43
CA SER A 163 -10.40 0.94 -7.18
C SER A 163 -11.51 0.33 -6.33
N GLY A 164 -11.77 -0.96 -6.49
CA GLY A 164 -12.73 -1.67 -5.65
C GLY A 164 -12.40 -1.57 -4.16
N ARG A 165 -11.11 -1.47 -3.78
CA ARG A 165 -10.69 -1.26 -2.39
C ARG A 165 -11.18 0.09 -1.83
N THR A 166 -11.16 1.15 -2.64
CA THR A 166 -11.65 2.46 -2.21
C THR A 166 -13.15 2.40 -1.91
N HIS A 167 -13.90 1.72 -2.77
CA HIS A 167 -15.34 1.53 -2.55
C HIS A 167 -15.64 0.67 -1.31
N MET A 168 -14.83 -0.37 -1.02
CA MET A 168 -14.97 -1.14 0.24
C MET A 168 -14.78 -0.27 1.48
N LEU A 169 -13.76 0.59 1.49
CA LEU A 169 -13.51 1.52 2.59
C LEU A 169 -14.62 2.57 2.71
N LEU A 170 -15.14 3.06 1.58
CA LEU A 170 -16.25 4.00 1.57
C LEU A 170 -17.53 3.36 2.12
N ALA A 171 -17.79 2.10 1.76
CA ALA A 171 -18.90 1.33 2.33
C ALA A 171 -18.79 1.20 3.85
N ALA A 172 -17.59 0.88 4.38
CA ALA A 172 -17.35 0.84 5.81
C ALA A 172 -17.56 2.21 6.49
N ALA A 173 -17.14 3.31 5.83
CA ALA A 173 -17.34 4.65 6.35
C ALA A 173 -18.84 5.01 6.43
N TYR A 174 -19.60 4.75 5.38
CA TYR A 174 -21.04 4.98 5.37
C TYR A 174 -21.77 4.10 6.38
N GLN A 175 -21.39 2.83 6.52
CA GLN A 175 -21.94 1.92 7.52
C GLN A 175 -21.72 2.44 8.95
N GLN A 176 -20.51 2.96 9.24
CA GLN A 176 -20.20 3.56 10.55
C GLN A 176 -21.04 4.82 10.83
N LEU A 177 -21.43 5.57 9.79
CA LEU A 177 -22.30 6.76 9.89
C LEU A 177 -23.80 6.43 9.91
N GLY A 178 -24.18 5.15 9.86
CA GLY A 178 -25.59 4.72 9.79
C GLY A 178 -26.24 4.95 8.42
N LYS A 179 -25.47 5.29 7.40
CA LYS A 179 -25.92 5.49 6.01
C LYS A 179 -25.94 4.15 5.27
N THR A 180 -26.90 3.30 5.65
CA THR A 180 -26.93 1.88 5.23
C THR A 180 -27.12 1.69 3.74
N GLU A 181 -27.95 2.51 3.08
CA GLU A 181 -28.18 2.40 1.64
C GLU A 181 -26.92 2.80 0.85
N GLU A 182 -26.30 3.93 1.19
CA GLU A 182 -25.05 4.37 0.55
C GLU A 182 -23.91 3.37 0.83
N ALA A 183 -23.90 2.75 2.00
CA ALA A 183 -22.92 1.70 2.32
C ALA A 183 -23.09 0.47 1.42
N ARG A 184 -24.35 0.04 1.19
CA ARG A 184 -24.69 -1.09 0.32
C ARG A 184 -24.31 -0.81 -1.14
N GLU A 185 -24.69 0.36 -1.66
CA GLU A 185 -24.34 0.78 -3.03
C GLU A 185 -22.81 0.81 -3.25
N ALA A 186 -22.06 1.38 -2.30
CA ALA A 186 -20.62 1.41 -2.36
C ALA A 186 -20.01 -0.02 -2.33
N MET A 187 -20.58 -0.93 -1.54
CA MET A 187 -20.14 -2.32 -1.47
C MET A 187 -20.48 -3.10 -2.75
N GLU A 188 -21.63 -2.91 -3.33
CA GLU A 188 -22.00 -3.49 -4.63
C GLU A 188 -20.99 -3.08 -5.71
N LYS A 189 -20.64 -1.79 -5.78
CA LYS A 189 -19.62 -1.29 -6.69
C LYS A 189 -18.23 -1.89 -6.43
N ALA A 190 -17.88 -2.06 -5.16
CA ALA A 190 -16.63 -2.74 -4.80
C ALA A 190 -16.57 -4.19 -5.32
N ARG A 191 -17.68 -4.93 -5.21
CA ARG A 191 -17.81 -6.32 -5.67
C ARG A 191 -17.76 -6.45 -7.19
N GLU A 192 -18.37 -5.51 -7.92
CA GLU A 192 -18.24 -5.45 -9.38
C GLU A 192 -16.77 -5.31 -9.82
N LEU A 193 -16.03 -4.43 -9.15
CA LEU A 193 -14.62 -4.12 -9.46
C LEU A 193 -13.64 -5.18 -8.96
N ARG A 194 -14.01 -5.93 -7.93
CA ARG A 194 -13.22 -6.99 -7.32
C ARG A 194 -14.07 -8.23 -7.03
N PRO A 195 -14.51 -8.92 -8.06
CA PRO A 195 -15.30 -10.15 -7.89
C PRO A 195 -14.50 -11.18 -7.08
N GLY A 196 -15.18 -11.89 -6.19
CA GLY A 196 -14.57 -12.89 -5.31
C GLY A 196 -13.91 -12.30 -4.04
N SER A 197 -14.00 -10.98 -3.79
CA SER A 197 -13.59 -10.44 -2.49
C SER A 197 -14.59 -10.86 -1.40
N ALA A 198 -14.07 -11.46 -0.33
CA ALA A 198 -14.82 -11.89 0.84
C ALA A 198 -13.98 -11.64 2.11
N TYR A 199 -14.62 -11.64 3.28
CA TYR A 199 -13.95 -11.46 4.57
C TYR A 199 -12.74 -12.39 4.73
N ARG A 200 -12.89 -13.67 4.37
CA ARG A 200 -11.82 -14.67 4.52
C ARG A 200 -10.61 -14.48 3.64
N ASN A 201 -10.73 -13.76 2.51
CA ASN A 201 -9.65 -13.64 1.52
C ASN A 201 -9.04 -12.24 1.43
N VAL A 202 -9.52 -11.29 2.25
CA VAL A 202 -8.96 -9.92 2.35
C VAL A 202 -8.49 -9.55 3.78
N PRO A 203 -8.00 -10.51 4.59
CA PRO A 203 -7.60 -10.20 5.96
C PRO A 203 -6.41 -9.22 5.97
N PRO A 204 -6.32 -8.40 7.03
CA PRO A 204 -5.15 -7.54 7.20
C PRO A 204 -3.90 -8.38 7.43
N PRO A 205 -2.71 -7.96 6.93
CA PRO A 205 -1.46 -8.65 7.22
C PRO A 205 -1.20 -8.70 8.73
N GLN A 206 -0.98 -9.89 9.25
CA GLN A 206 -0.72 -10.14 10.67
C GLN A 206 0.76 -9.91 11.03
N LYS A 207 1.66 -10.37 10.15
CA LYS A 207 3.12 -10.34 10.40
C LYS A 207 3.61 -8.91 10.59
N ASN A 208 4.25 -8.64 11.73
CA ASN A 208 4.85 -7.36 12.11
C ASN A 208 3.87 -6.17 12.22
N SER A 209 2.58 -6.43 12.20
CA SER A 209 1.56 -5.41 12.45
C SER A 209 1.37 -5.19 13.96
N SER A 210 1.03 -3.96 14.36
CA SER A 210 0.69 -3.66 15.76
C SER A 210 -0.71 -4.18 16.11
N GLN A 211 -0.92 -4.47 17.39
CA GLN A 211 -2.25 -4.89 17.87
C GLN A 211 -3.30 -3.80 17.61
N ALA A 212 -2.96 -2.52 17.84
CA ALA A 212 -3.87 -1.40 17.55
C ALA A 212 -4.35 -1.38 16.08
N TYR A 213 -3.44 -1.70 15.13
CA TYR A 213 -3.82 -1.81 13.72
C TYR A 213 -4.74 -3.01 13.48
N LEU A 214 -4.45 -4.16 14.09
CA LEU A 214 -5.26 -5.37 13.90
C LEU A 214 -6.68 -5.17 14.44
N ASP A 215 -6.81 -4.63 15.64
CA ASP A 215 -8.11 -4.36 16.27
C ASP A 215 -8.94 -3.35 15.46
N ALA A 216 -8.30 -2.26 15.00
CA ALA A 216 -8.97 -1.26 14.18
C ALA A 216 -9.38 -1.82 12.80
N SER A 217 -8.53 -2.66 12.21
CA SER A 217 -8.83 -3.32 10.92
C SER A 217 -9.98 -4.30 11.04
N GLU A 218 -10.06 -5.05 12.15
CA GLU A 218 -11.17 -5.97 12.41
C GLU A 218 -12.50 -5.21 12.49
N ARG A 219 -12.56 -4.07 13.21
CA ARG A 219 -13.76 -3.22 13.23
C ARG A 219 -14.18 -2.78 11.82
N ILE A 220 -13.22 -2.36 10.99
CA ILE A 220 -13.50 -1.96 9.60
C ILE A 220 -14.03 -3.15 8.79
N MET A 221 -13.46 -4.34 8.96
CA MET A 221 -13.92 -5.55 8.27
C MET A 221 -15.36 -5.90 8.66
N GLN A 222 -15.71 -5.79 9.93
CA GLN A 222 -17.09 -6.01 10.40
C GLN A 222 -18.07 -4.99 9.80
N LEU A 223 -17.68 -3.72 9.68
CA LEU A 223 -18.47 -2.71 8.97
C LEU A 223 -18.64 -3.05 7.48
N MET A 224 -17.59 -3.58 6.82
CA MET A 224 -17.69 -4.04 5.43
C MET A 224 -18.68 -5.23 5.29
N VAL A 225 -18.64 -6.18 6.23
CA VAL A 225 -19.60 -7.31 6.24
C VAL A 225 -21.03 -6.79 6.45
N ALA A 226 -21.24 -5.87 7.39
CA ALA A 226 -22.53 -5.25 7.60
C ALA A 226 -23.04 -4.47 6.38
N ALA A 227 -22.13 -3.94 5.54
CA ALA A 227 -22.44 -3.29 4.26
C ALA A 227 -22.61 -4.27 3.08
N GLY A 228 -22.50 -5.59 3.29
CA GLY A 228 -22.73 -6.61 2.27
C GLY A 228 -21.47 -7.27 1.68
N LEU A 229 -20.30 -7.16 2.31
CA LEU A 229 -19.14 -7.97 1.97
C LEU A 229 -19.44 -9.44 2.34
N PRO A 230 -19.33 -10.43 1.44
CA PRO A 230 -19.53 -11.83 1.76
C PRO A 230 -18.53 -12.33 2.82
N GLU A 231 -18.96 -13.27 3.65
CA GLU A 231 -18.06 -13.91 4.63
C GLU A 231 -17.14 -14.95 3.96
N SER A 232 -17.60 -15.59 2.89
CA SER A 232 -16.91 -16.65 2.15
C SER A 232 -17.17 -16.58 0.64
#